data_b6553340dd0728529d95bcf47ae070a8
#
_entry.id   b6553340dd0728529d95bcf47ae070a8
#
_cell.length_a   1.000
_cell.length_b   1.000
_cell.length_c   1.000
_cell.angle_alpha   90.00
_cell.angle_beta   90.00
_cell.angle_gamma   90.00
#
_symmetry.space_group_name_H-M   'P 1'
#
loop_
_entity.id
_entity.type
_entity.pdbx_description
1 polymer ?
#
loop_
_entity_poly.entity_id
_entity_poly.type
_entity_poly.pdbx_seq_one_letter_code
_entity_poly.pdbx_strand_id
1 'polypeptide(L)'
;MGPRLIRFERPMKILITGANGYIGRRLIPALLEAGHELFCCVRSKARFDWTDRHERLKTIELDFLEAPGAPEFPNDLDVAYYLIHSMNCAATDFAEQERQSAENFLECLKSTKCRQIIYLSGIVNDAALSAHLASRYRVEQILRSGSIPATVLRAGIVVGSGSASFEIIRDLVEKLPVMVAPRWLQTRCQPIAIRNVIEFLLGVMLRQDTFNRDYDIAGPEILNYRHMLLQFAVVRGLRRWIITVPVMTPRLSSYWLYFITSTSYTLAANLVDSMKVDIVARPNGLATALGITLIPYKKAVALALERIEQGNVISGWKDSFASSGTDLALMNSVNVPTYGCFQDVRARDVSGREDVVWQRVWDIGGDTGWYYANWLWALRGLLDKLAGGVGLNRGRTHPHDIEVGDALDFWRVLVADKAARRLLLFAEMRLPGEAWLEFRIVPAGNGQQLVQTATFRPRGVYGRLYWYGVLPFHGFIFKGMLREVARTF
;
A
#
# COMPACT_ATOMS: atom_id res chain seq x y z
N MET A 1 -14.00 -9.33 14.10
CA MET A 1 -13.10 -10.36 14.66
C MET A 1 -11.71 -10.07 14.11
N GLY A 2 -10.77 -9.68 14.97
CA GLY A 2 -9.37 -9.52 14.64
C GLY A 2 -8.74 -10.86 14.20
N PRO A 3 -7.58 -10.84 13.52
CA PRO A 3 -6.86 -12.06 13.19
C PRO A 3 -6.58 -12.81 14.49
N ARG A 4 -6.79 -14.13 14.51
CA ARG A 4 -6.26 -14.96 15.59
C ARG A 4 -4.74 -14.80 15.55
N LEU A 5 -4.18 -14.05 16.49
CA LEU A 5 -2.75 -13.95 16.68
C LEU A 5 -2.21 -15.36 16.94
N ILE A 6 -1.37 -15.85 16.04
CA ILE A 6 -0.62 -17.07 16.26
C ILE A 6 0.31 -16.74 17.43
N ARG A 7 0.08 -17.37 18.59
CA ARG A 7 0.95 -17.22 19.76
C ARG A 7 2.20 -18.04 19.52
N PHE A 8 3.32 -17.37 19.39
CA PHE A 8 4.64 -18.01 19.37
C PHE A 8 5.17 -18.13 20.80
N GLU A 9 5.87 -19.22 21.09
CA GLU A 9 6.39 -19.50 22.42
C GLU A 9 7.43 -18.49 22.90
N ARG A 10 8.14 -17.85 21.96
CA ARG A 10 9.15 -16.81 22.25
C ARG A 10 9.22 -15.77 21.13
N PRO A 11 9.72 -14.55 21.43
CA PRO A 11 10.12 -13.60 20.38
C PRO A 11 11.15 -14.24 19.44
N MET A 12 11.02 -13.98 18.13
CA MET A 12 11.94 -14.47 17.10
C MET A 12 12.63 -13.29 16.42
N LYS A 13 13.84 -13.56 15.90
CA LYS A 13 14.59 -12.62 15.07
C LYS A 13 14.30 -12.90 13.60
N ILE A 14 13.68 -11.97 12.94
CA ILE A 14 13.15 -12.14 11.59
C ILE A 14 13.77 -11.14 10.62
N LEU A 15 14.38 -11.66 9.56
CA LEU A 15 14.88 -10.87 8.46
C LEU A 15 13.76 -10.64 7.42
N ILE A 16 13.58 -9.41 6.96
CA ILE A 16 12.61 -9.08 5.91
C ILE A 16 13.34 -8.34 4.79
N THR A 17 13.50 -8.99 3.63
CA THR A 17 13.94 -8.31 2.42
C THR A 17 12.75 -7.72 1.67
N GLY A 18 12.95 -6.64 0.92
CA GLY A 18 11.81 -5.94 0.28
C GLY A 18 10.84 -5.31 1.30
N ALA A 19 11.33 -4.93 2.47
CA ALA A 19 10.55 -4.40 3.59
C ALA A 19 9.75 -3.14 3.23
N ASN A 20 10.24 -2.29 2.32
CA ASN A 20 9.55 -1.11 1.79
C ASN A 20 8.52 -1.42 0.69
N GLY A 21 8.41 -2.68 0.25
CA GLY A 21 7.43 -3.14 -0.73
C GLY A 21 6.01 -3.25 -0.17
N TYR A 22 5.04 -3.48 -1.07
CA TYR A 22 3.62 -3.58 -0.73
C TYR A 22 3.31 -4.64 0.35
N ILE A 23 3.89 -5.82 0.24
CA ILE A 23 3.72 -6.93 1.19
C ILE A 23 4.51 -6.67 2.48
N GLY A 24 5.79 -6.28 2.36
CA GLY A 24 6.66 -6.01 3.51
C GLY A 24 6.06 -5.00 4.47
N ARG A 25 5.60 -3.85 3.97
CA ARG A 25 4.94 -2.81 4.77
C ARG A 25 3.70 -3.28 5.53
N ARG A 26 3.03 -4.36 5.09
CA ARG A 26 1.85 -4.94 5.74
C ARG A 26 2.19 -6.10 6.67
N LEU A 27 3.29 -6.77 6.41
CA LEU A 27 3.80 -7.87 7.24
C LEU A 27 4.46 -7.33 8.52
N ILE A 28 5.21 -6.23 8.42
CA ILE A 28 5.93 -5.61 9.55
C ILE A 28 5.01 -5.37 10.76
N PRO A 29 3.88 -4.65 10.67
CA PRO A 29 3.01 -4.42 11.82
C PRO A 29 2.56 -5.73 12.47
N ALA A 30 2.16 -6.72 11.67
CA ALA A 30 1.66 -8.00 12.17
C ALA A 30 2.73 -8.80 12.93
N LEU A 31 3.98 -8.75 12.48
CA LEU A 31 5.11 -9.39 13.16
C LEU A 31 5.51 -8.65 14.45
N LEU A 32 5.45 -7.31 14.46
CA LEU A 32 5.70 -6.51 15.65
C LEU A 32 4.61 -6.74 16.71
N GLU A 33 3.34 -6.81 16.31
CA GLU A 33 2.21 -7.16 17.19
C GLU A 33 2.37 -8.57 17.79
N ALA A 34 2.94 -9.51 17.02
CA ALA A 34 3.26 -10.85 17.51
C ALA A 34 4.49 -10.88 18.46
N GLY A 35 5.15 -9.75 18.66
CA GLY A 35 6.26 -9.61 19.63
C GLY A 35 7.65 -9.89 19.07
N HIS A 36 7.83 -10.02 17.75
CA HIS A 36 9.10 -10.37 17.13
C HIS A 36 10.07 -9.19 16.98
N GLU A 37 11.38 -9.47 16.91
CA GLU A 37 12.43 -8.52 16.53
C GLU A 37 12.68 -8.58 15.02
N LEU A 38 12.62 -7.44 14.34
CA LEU A 38 12.66 -7.37 12.89
C LEU A 38 13.95 -6.72 12.38
N PHE A 39 14.54 -7.32 11.37
CA PHE A 39 15.68 -6.81 10.60
C PHE A 39 15.21 -6.53 9.18
N CYS A 40 14.93 -5.27 8.87
CA CYS A 40 14.33 -4.85 7.62
C CYS A 40 15.42 -4.41 6.64
N CYS A 41 15.65 -5.19 5.58
CA CYS A 41 16.57 -4.83 4.50
C CYS A 41 15.90 -3.93 3.48
N VAL A 42 16.51 -2.79 3.22
CA VAL A 42 16.08 -1.80 2.23
C VAL A 42 17.29 -1.24 1.48
N ARG A 43 17.09 -0.84 0.22
CA ARG A 43 18.15 -0.20 -0.59
C ARG A 43 18.48 1.23 -0.17
N SER A 44 17.59 1.90 0.57
CA SER A 44 17.81 3.24 1.11
C SER A 44 16.99 3.44 2.36
N LYS A 45 17.66 3.69 3.48
CA LYS A 45 17.04 4.00 4.78
C LYS A 45 16.18 5.27 4.70
N ALA A 46 16.62 6.28 3.93
CA ALA A 46 15.90 7.54 3.78
C ALA A 46 14.50 7.40 3.15
N ARG A 47 14.24 6.27 2.46
CA ARG A 47 12.95 5.95 1.82
C ARG A 47 12.12 4.93 2.60
N PHE A 48 12.52 4.62 3.83
CA PHE A 48 11.83 3.63 4.66
C PHE A 48 11.22 4.30 5.89
N ASP A 49 9.89 4.35 5.94
CA ASP A 49 9.13 5.10 6.94
C ASP A 49 9.24 4.53 8.38
N TRP A 50 9.79 3.34 8.55
CA TRP A 50 9.95 2.65 9.83
C TRP A 50 11.33 2.83 10.46
N THR A 51 12.27 3.49 9.79
CA THR A 51 13.60 3.73 10.33
C THR A 51 13.50 4.46 11.68
N ASP A 52 14.10 3.89 12.71
CA ASP A 52 14.17 4.41 14.09
C ASP A 52 12.82 4.68 14.78
N ARG A 53 11.72 4.08 14.31
CA ARG A 53 10.37 4.28 14.86
C ARG A 53 9.90 3.21 15.83
N HIS A 54 10.62 2.12 15.98
CA HIS A 54 10.24 1.01 16.86
C HIS A 54 11.47 0.30 17.42
N GLU A 55 11.54 0.11 18.74
CA GLU A 55 12.68 -0.50 19.43
C GLU A 55 13.05 -1.91 18.93
N ARG A 56 12.05 -2.69 18.52
CA ARG A 56 12.19 -4.05 17.98
C ARG A 56 12.36 -4.11 16.47
N LEU A 57 12.60 -2.98 15.79
CA LEU A 57 12.82 -2.92 14.35
C LEU A 57 14.16 -2.25 14.07
N LYS A 58 15.05 -2.99 13.41
CA LYS A 58 16.34 -2.49 12.93
C LYS A 58 16.32 -2.42 11.41
N THR A 59 16.74 -1.29 10.87
CA THR A 59 16.83 -1.07 9.42
C THR A 59 18.26 -1.30 8.95
N ILE A 60 18.42 -2.18 7.96
CA ILE A 60 19.70 -2.49 7.32
C ILE A 60 19.65 -1.97 5.88
N GLU A 61 20.62 -1.14 5.51
CA GLU A 61 20.76 -0.67 4.14
C GLU A 61 21.62 -1.66 3.37
N LEU A 62 21.02 -2.38 2.41
CA LEU A 62 21.68 -3.41 1.64
C LEU A 62 21.00 -3.56 0.27
N ASP A 63 21.80 -3.52 -0.80
CA ASP A 63 21.37 -3.89 -2.14
C ASP A 63 21.90 -5.30 -2.49
N PHE A 64 21.00 -6.25 -2.67
CA PHE A 64 21.35 -7.60 -3.04
C PHE A 64 21.79 -7.75 -4.51
N LEU A 65 21.82 -6.67 -5.30
CA LEU A 65 22.45 -6.66 -6.63
C LEU A 65 23.95 -6.48 -6.55
N GLU A 66 24.45 -5.92 -5.46
CA GLU A 66 25.88 -5.79 -5.21
C GLU A 66 26.41 -7.05 -4.52
N ALA A 67 27.73 -7.31 -4.69
CA ALA A 67 28.35 -8.42 -3.98
C ALA A 67 28.22 -8.19 -2.47
N PRO A 68 27.70 -9.17 -1.72
CA PRO A 68 27.48 -8.96 -0.31
C PRO A 68 28.81 -8.78 0.42
N GLY A 69 29.02 -7.58 0.99
CA GLY A 69 29.94 -7.44 2.13
C GLY A 69 29.46 -8.30 3.30
N ALA A 70 30.17 -8.34 4.41
CA ALA A 70 29.67 -9.01 5.62
C ALA A 70 28.42 -8.23 6.12
N PRO A 71 27.20 -8.76 5.95
CA PRO A 71 26.00 -8.04 6.35
C PRO A 71 25.93 -7.98 7.88
N GLU A 72 25.46 -6.86 8.41
CA GLU A 72 25.21 -6.66 9.85
C GLU A 72 23.97 -7.45 10.33
N PHE A 73 23.83 -8.72 9.92
CA PHE A 73 22.75 -9.58 10.40
C PHE A 73 23.13 -10.24 11.71
N PRO A 74 22.19 -10.42 12.65
CA PRO A 74 22.46 -11.25 13.81
C PRO A 74 22.65 -12.70 13.38
N ASN A 75 23.67 -13.37 13.95
CA ASN A 75 23.96 -14.77 13.64
C ASN A 75 22.82 -15.73 14.06
N ASP A 76 21.97 -15.30 14.97
CA ASP A 76 20.87 -16.08 15.56
C ASP A 76 19.50 -15.76 14.94
N LEU A 77 19.46 -15.48 13.63
CA LEU A 77 18.21 -15.34 12.88
C LEU A 77 17.40 -16.64 12.94
N ASP A 78 16.09 -16.50 13.18
CA ASP A 78 15.16 -17.64 13.14
C ASP A 78 14.56 -17.85 11.75
N VAL A 79 14.09 -16.76 11.10
CA VAL A 79 13.35 -16.80 9.81
C VAL A 79 13.79 -15.66 8.91
N ALA A 80 13.81 -15.91 7.60
CA ALA A 80 14.06 -14.89 6.60
C ALA A 80 12.93 -14.86 5.53
N TYR A 81 12.29 -13.69 5.37
CA TYR A 81 11.33 -13.46 4.31
C TYR A 81 12.02 -12.88 3.08
N TYR A 82 11.89 -13.56 1.95
CA TYR A 82 12.34 -13.06 0.66
C TYR A 82 11.15 -12.45 -0.08
N LEU A 83 11.05 -11.09 -0.06
CA LEU A 83 9.95 -10.33 -0.68
C LEU A 83 10.46 -9.36 -1.75
N ILE A 84 11.69 -9.53 -2.21
CA ILE A 84 12.27 -8.72 -3.29
C ILE A 84 11.55 -9.03 -4.59
N HIS A 85 11.19 -7.97 -5.31
CA HIS A 85 10.54 -8.07 -6.60
C HIS A 85 10.79 -6.83 -7.45
N SER A 86 11.33 -7.03 -8.65
CA SER A 86 11.80 -5.97 -9.54
C SER A 86 10.89 -5.80 -10.76
N MET A 87 9.61 -5.38 -10.58
CA MET A 87 8.65 -5.19 -11.71
C MET A 87 8.93 -3.97 -12.61
N ASN A 88 9.85 -3.09 -12.25
CA ASN A 88 10.03 -1.80 -12.91
C ASN A 88 11.24 -1.74 -13.86
N CYS A 89 11.96 -2.85 -14.06
CA CYS A 89 13.14 -2.91 -14.94
C CYS A 89 12.78 -3.41 -16.35
N ALA A 90 13.63 -3.10 -17.34
CA ALA A 90 13.48 -3.60 -18.71
C ALA A 90 13.61 -5.14 -18.75
N ALA A 91 12.84 -5.79 -19.61
CA ALA A 91 12.64 -7.25 -19.59
C ALA A 91 13.91 -8.10 -19.74
N THR A 92 14.98 -7.59 -20.36
CA THR A 92 16.25 -8.31 -20.59
C THR A 92 17.14 -8.39 -19.34
N ASP A 93 17.12 -7.36 -18.49
CA ASP A 93 17.98 -7.29 -17.31
C ASP A 93 17.30 -7.86 -16.07
N PHE A 94 15.98 -7.97 -16.11
CA PHE A 94 15.14 -8.35 -14.99
C PHE A 94 15.43 -9.76 -14.44
N ALA A 95 15.50 -10.77 -15.33
CA ALA A 95 15.69 -12.17 -14.92
C ALA A 95 17.08 -12.40 -14.30
N GLU A 96 18.10 -11.70 -14.80
CA GLU A 96 19.46 -11.78 -14.29
C GLU A 96 19.58 -11.08 -12.93
N GLN A 97 18.97 -9.90 -12.78
CA GLN A 97 18.95 -9.19 -11.50
C GLN A 97 18.21 -9.97 -10.39
N GLU A 98 17.08 -10.60 -10.71
CA GLU A 98 16.37 -11.47 -9.74
C GLU A 98 17.21 -12.71 -9.37
N ARG A 99 17.91 -13.32 -10.34
CA ARG A 99 18.82 -14.45 -10.08
C ARG A 99 19.95 -14.01 -9.14
N GLN A 100 20.68 -12.96 -9.47
CA GLN A 100 21.80 -12.45 -8.69
C GLN A 100 21.37 -12.05 -7.29
N SER A 101 20.23 -11.36 -7.15
CA SER A 101 19.68 -10.98 -5.85
C SER A 101 19.35 -12.19 -4.98
N ALA A 102 18.80 -13.27 -5.54
CA ALA A 102 18.50 -14.48 -4.79
C ALA A 102 19.79 -15.25 -4.36
N GLU A 103 20.78 -15.31 -5.25
CA GLU A 103 22.07 -15.94 -4.93
C GLU A 103 22.82 -15.18 -3.84
N ASN A 104 22.91 -13.84 -3.95
CA ASN A 104 23.52 -12.99 -2.93
C ASN A 104 22.80 -13.07 -1.58
N PHE A 105 21.46 -13.17 -1.61
CA PHE A 105 20.67 -13.37 -0.40
C PHE A 105 21.03 -14.70 0.31
N LEU A 106 21.13 -15.80 -0.44
CA LEU A 106 21.56 -17.09 0.13
C LEU A 106 22.96 -17.02 0.69
N GLU A 107 23.90 -16.33 0.01
CA GLU A 107 25.27 -16.15 0.48
C GLU A 107 25.29 -15.40 1.82
N CYS A 108 24.52 -14.32 1.96
CA CYS A 108 24.39 -13.58 3.21
C CYS A 108 23.87 -14.43 4.37
N LEU A 109 22.98 -15.39 4.09
CA LEU A 109 22.42 -16.25 5.14
C LEU A 109 23.35 -17.37 5.60
N LYS A 110 24.39 -17.73 4.86
CA LYS A 110 25.35 -18.82 5.23
C LYS A 110 26.01 -18.61 6.59
N SER A 111 26.23 -17.33 6.96
CA SER A 111 26.85 -16.98 8.27
C SER A 111 25.84 -16.95 9.42
N THR A 112 24.56 -17.27 9.17
CA THR A 112 23.50 -17.19 10.16
C THR A 112 22.97 -18.58 10.55
N LYS A 113 22.24 -18.64 11.67
CA LYS A 113 21.50 -19.83 12.11
C LYS A 113 20.05 -19.84 11.63
N CYS A 114 19.75 -19.17 10.51
CA CYS A 114 18.40 -19.08 9.94
C CYS A 114 17.84 -20.49 9.69
N ARG A 115 16.61 -20.72 10.14
CA ARG A 115 15.97 -22.04 10.15
C ARG A 115 14.97 -22.23 9.02
N GLN A 116 14.51 -21.14 8.42
CA GLN A 116 13.52 -21.16 7.33
C GLN A 116 13.61 -19.91 6.47
N ILE A 117 13.55 -20.10 5.16
CA ILE A 117 13.29 -19.04 4.19
C ILE A 117 11.81 -19.12 3.79
N ILE A 118 11.09 -17.98 3.79
CA ILE A 118 9.73 -17.89 3.31
C ILE A 118 9.72 -16.96 2.08
N TYR A 119 9.33 -17.53 0.93
CA TYR A 119 9.30 -16.82 -0.33
C TYR A 119 7.85 -16.64 -0.82
N LEU A 120 7.47 -15.41 -1.19
CA LEU A 120 6.19 -15.12 -1.81
C LEU A 120 6.37 -14.96 -3.32
N SER A 121 5.85 -15.93 -4.09
CA SER A 121 5.89 -16.00 -5.54
C SER A 121 4.49 -15.80 -6.15
N GLY A 122 4.37 -15.95 -7.47
CA GLY A 122 3.11 -16.04 -8.20
C GLY A 122 2.76 -17.46 -8.57
N ILE A 123 1.47 -17.77 -8.77
CA ILE A 123 1.01 -19.08 -9.22
C ILE A 123 1.55 -19.37 -10.63
N VAL A 124 2.10 -20.57 -10.79
CA VAL A 124 2.73 -21.07 -12.01
C VAL A 124 2.00 -22.35 -12.43
N ASN A 125 1.12 -22.28 -13.44
CA ASN A 125 0.26 -23.40 -13.83
C ASN A 125 0.52 -23.94 -15.23
N ASP A 126 1.32 -23.27 -16.08
CA ASP A 126 1.45 -23.63 -17.49
C ASP A 126 2.91 -23.81 -17.89
N ALA A 127 3.13 -24.67 -18.90
CA ALA A 127 4.44 -24.85 -19.51
C ALA A 127 4.91 -23.59 -20.30
N ALA A 128 3.98 -22.72 -20.70
CA ALA A 128 4.25 -21.45 -21.40
C ALA A 128 4.20 -20.27 -20.44
N LEU A 129 5.18 -20.19 -19.53
CA LEU A 129 5.27 -19.10 -18.55
C LEU A 129 5.58 -17.76 -19.25
N SER A 130 4.95 -16.68 -18.79
CA SER A 130 5.44 -15.33 -19.11
C SER A 130 6.88 -15.18 -18.60
N ALA A 131 7.68 -14.33 -19.24
CA ALA A 131 9.07 -14.09 -18.83
C ALA A 131 9.17 -13.73 -17.34
N HIS A 132 8.20 -13.01 -16.82
CA HIS A 132 8.07 -12.63 -15.42
C HIS A 132 7.83 -13.86 -14.48
N LEU A 133 6.90 -14.75 -14.83
CA LEU A 133 6.64 -15.96 -14.03
C LEU A 133 7.80 -16.96 -14.11
N ALA A 134 8.46 -17.05 -15.28
CA ALA A 134 9.66 -17.87 -15.43
C ALA A 134 10.82 -17.39 -14.55
N SER A 135 11.03 -16.08 -14.43
CA SER A 135 12.03 -15.51 -13.52
C SER A 135 11.72 -15.87 -12.06
N ARG A 136 10.48 -15.70 -11.62
CA ARG A 136 10.06 -16.07 -10.26
C ARG A 136 10.23 -17.54 -9.95
N TYR A 137 9.95 -18.41 -10.91
CA TYR A 137 10.16 -19.83 -10.76
C TYR A 137 11.66 -20.17 -10.62
N ARG A 138 12.52 -19.45 -11.38
CA ARG A 138 13.99 -19.58 -11.22
C ARG A 138 14.45 -19.14 -9.83
N VAL A 139 13.97 -18.02 -9.31
CA VAL A 139 14.26 -17.57 -7.92
C VAL A 139 13.82 -18.63 -6.91
N GLU A 140 12.65 -19.23 -7.07
CA GLU A 140 12.20 -20.32 -6.21
C GLU A 140 13.19 -21.48 -6.21
N GLN A 141 13.67 -21.90 -7.38
CA GLN A 141 14.65 -22.99 -7.49
C GLN A 141 15.98 -22.65 -6.81
N ILE A 142 16.46 -21.42 -6.98
CA ILE A 142 17.66 -20.95 -6.30
C ILE A 142 17.50 -21.00 -4.78
N LEU A 143 16.41 -20.43 -4.24
CA LEU A 143 16.17 -20.41 -2.80
C LEU A 143 16.04 -21.83 -2.20
N ARG A 144 15.46 -22.77 -2.95
CA ARG A 144 15.33 -24.19 -2.55
C ARG A 144 16.63 -25.00 -2.68
N SER A 145 17.59 -24.55 -3.49
CA SER A 145 18.90 -25.20 -3.62
C SER A 145 19.84 -24.92 -2.45
N GLY A 146 19.53 -23.93 -1.61
CA GLY A 146 20.29 -23.59 -0.42
C GLY A 146 20.18 -24.66 0.70
N SER A 147 21.03 -24.52 1.71
CA SER A 147 21.02 -25.43 2.89
C SER A 147 19.88 -25.13 3.86
N ILE A 148 19.26 -23.94 3.78
CA ILE A 148 18.16 -23.53 4.66
C ILE A 148 16.85 -23.94 4.02
N PRO A 149 15.94 -24.64 4.74
CA PRO A 149 14.65 -25.04 4.20
C PRO A 149 13.83 -23.83 3.68
N ALA A 150 13.33 -23.90 2.45
CA ALA A 150 12.53 -22.85 1.85
C ALA A 150 11.06 -23.27 1.77
N THR A 151 10.15 -22.41 2.27
CA THR A 151 8.71 -22.54 2.08
C THR A 151 8.27 -21.51 1.04
N VAL A 152 7.66 -21.97 -0.05
CA VAL A 152 7.21 -21.11 -1.14
C VAL A 152 5.70 -20.97 -1.12
N LEU A 153 5.23 -19.74 -1.05
CA LEU A 153 3.82 -19.39 -1.20
C LEU A 153 3.61 -18.74 -2.57
N ARG A 154 2.87 -19.40 -3.45
CA ARG A 154 2.53 -18.87 -4.78
C ARG A 154 1.16 -18.22 -4.73
N ALA A 155 1.11 -16.91 -4.73
CA ALA A 155 -0.12 -16.17 -4.61
C ALA A 155 -0.81 -15.94 -5.97
N GLY A 156 -2.14 -15.98 -5.96
CA GLY A 156 -2.97 -15.43 -7.02
C GLY A 156 -2.92 -13.90 -7.05
N ILE A 157 -3.87 -13.29 -7.76
CA ILE A 157 -3.98 -11.83 -7.84
C ILE A 157 -4.28 -11.26 -6.45
N VAL A 158 -3.36 -10.48 -5.88
CA VAL A 158 -3.54 -9.91 -4.55
C VAL A 158 -4.48 -8.70 -4.60
N VAL A 159 -5.57 -8.78 -3.84
CA VAL A 159 -6.60 -7.75 -3.72
C VAL A 159 -6.41 -6.96 -2.43
N GLY A 160 -6.09 -5.69 -2.58
CA GLY A 160 -5.92 -4.77 -1.47
C GLY A 160 -5.48 -3.39 -1.94
N SER A 161 -5.84 -2.36 -1.22
CA SER A 161 -5.50 -0.97 -1.55
C SER A 161 -3.99 -0.80 -1.73
N GLY A 162 -3.57 -0.24 -2.86
CA GLY A 162 -2.17 -0.02 -3.21
C GLY A 162 -1.47 -1.23 -3.87
N SER A 163 -2.14 -2.38 -4.07
CA SER A 163 -1.59 -3.42 -4.95
C SER A 163 -1.78 -3.03 -6.42
N ALA A 164 -0.76 -3.28 -7.26
CA ALA A 164 -0.80 -2.89 -8.67
C ALA A 164 -2.05 -3.43 -9.39
N SER A 165 -2.38 -4.72 -9.21
CA SER A 165 -3.54 -5.35 -9.84
C SER A 165 -4.86 -4.73 -9.38
N PHE A 166 -5.01 -4.44 -8.09
CA PHE A 166 -6.21 -3.81 -7.56
C PHE A 166 -6.39 -2.39 -8.10
N GLU A 167 -5.29 -1.61 -8.15
CA GLU A 167 -5.33 -0.23 -8.62
C GLU A 167 -5.65 -0.13 -10.12
N ILE A 168 -5.17 -1.08 -10.92
CA ILE A 168 -5.52 -1.18 -12.34
C ILE A 168 -7.01 -1.50 -12.51
N ILE A 169 -7.53 -2.50 -11.79
CA ILE A 169 -8.95 -2.85 -11.84
C ILE A 169 -9.80 -1.65 -11.43
N ARG A 170 -9.41 -0.96 -10.37
CA ARG A 170 -10.06 0.26 -9.92
C ARG A 170 -10.07 1.32 -11.01
N ASP A 171 -8.90 1.63 -11.57
CA ASP A 171 -8.75 2.65 -12.60
C ASP A 171 -9.62 2.36 -13.83
N LEU A 172 -9.65 1.13 -14.31
CA LEU A 172 -10.51 0.72 -15.41
C LEU A 172 -11.99 0.92 -15.07
N VAL A 173 -12.43 0.43 -13.93
CA VAL A 173 -13.83 0.52 -13.51
C VAL A 173 -14.25 1.95 -13.26
N GLU A 174 -13.41 2.78 -12.64
CA GLU A 174 -13.78 4.15 -12.31
C GLU A 174 -13.71 5.10 -13.50
N LYS A 175 -12.78 4.87 -14.43
CA LYS A 175 -12.59 5.73 -15.61
C LYS A 175 -13.53 5.44 -16.76
N LEU A 176 -13.91 4.17 -16.96
CA LEU A 176 -14.60 3.73 -18.17
C LEU A 176 -16.03 3.26 -17.86
N PRO A 177 -17.06 4.06 -18.20
CA PRO A 177 -18.45 3.59 -18.15
C PRO A 177 -18.72 2.44 -19.10
N VAL A 178 -18.09 2.49 -20.29
CA VAL A 178 -18.09 1.41 -21.30
C VAL A 178 -16.66 1.01 -21.57
N MET A 179 -16.38 -0.26 -21.46
CA MET A 179 -15.05 -0.84 -21.69
C MET A 179 -15.09 -1.71 -22.94
N VAL A 180 -14.24 -1.40 -23.93
CA VAL A 180 -13.95 -2.28 -25.05
C VAL A 180 -12.75 -3.13 -24.64
N ALA A 181 -12.93 -4.44 -24.57
CA ALA A 181 -11.96 -5.32 -23.96
C ALA A 181 -11.63 -6.54 -24.83
N PRO A 182 -10.40 -7.03 -24.81
CA PRO A 182 -9.99 -8.21 -25.58
C PRO A 182 -10.49 -9.50 -24.95
N ARG A 183 -10.42 -10.61 -25.72
CA ARG A 183 -10.85 -11.94 -25.28
C ARG A 183 -10.18 -12.45 -24.02
N TRP A 184 -8.95 -12.04 -23.73
CA TRP A 184 -8.24 -12.48 -22.52
C TRP A 184 -8.90 -12.03 -21.20
N LEU A 185 -9.89 -11.11 -21.22
CA LEU A 185 -10.72 -10.86 -20.05
C LEU A 185 -11.54 -12.09 -19.59
N GLN A 186 -11.66 -13.12 -20.43
CA GLN A 186 -12.29 -14.38 -20.08
C GLN A 186 -11.35 -15.37 -19.38
N THR A 187 -10.04 -15.09 -19.36
CA THR A 187 -9.05 -15.93 -18.67
C THR A 187 -9.37 -16.04 -17.19
N ARG A 188 -9.29 -17.26 -16.67
CA ARG A 188 -9.64 -17.55 -15.28
C ARG A 188 -8.51 -17.15 -14.34
N CYS A 189 -8.88 -16.59 -13.21
CA CYS A 189 -7.96 -16.24 -12.14
C CYS A 189 -8.62 -16.49 -10.78
N GLN A 190 -7.81 -16.63 -9.75
CA GLN A 190 -8.29 -16.86 -8.40
C GLN A 190 -7.67 -15.80 -7.46
N PRO A 191 -8.36 -14.64 -7.30
CA PRO A 191 -7.84 -13.53 -6.51
C PRO A 191 -7.81 -13.86 -5.02
N ILE A 192 -6.85 -13.29 -4.30
CA ILE A 192 -6.67 -13.46 -2.85
C ILE A 192 -6.66 -12.11 -2.13
N ALA A 193 -7.36 -12.00 -1.00
CA ALA A 193 -7.28 -10.82 -0.15
C ALA A 193 -5.88 -10.67 0.45
N ILE A 194 -5.36 -9.44 0.48
CA ILE A 194 -4.06 -9.14 1.12
C ILE A 194 -4.00 -9.63 2.57
N ARG A 195 -5.13 -9.55 3.30
CA ARG A 195 -5.21 -10.05 4.67
C ARG A 195 -4.91 -11.54 4.74
N ASN A 196 -5.49 -12.34 3.86
CA ASN A 196 -5.19 -13.78 3.82
C ASN A 196 -3.73 -14.06 3.42
N VAL A 197 -3.13 -13.26 2.52
CA VAL A 197 -1.69 -13.39 2.19
C VAL A 197 -0.83 -13.20 3.45
N ILE A 198 -1.12 -12.19 4.27
CA ILE A 198 -0.40 -11.96 5.53
C ILE A 198 -0.64 -13.10 6.51
N GLU A 199 -1.88 -13.59 6.64
CA GLU A 199 -2.21 -14.74 7.48
C GLU A 199 -1.44 -16.01 7.07
N PHE A 200 -1.30 -16.28 5.76
CA PHE A 200 -0.46 -17.38 5.26
C PHE A 200 1.02 -17.19 5.57
N LEU A 201 1.57 -15.99 5.34
CA LEU A 201 2.98 -15.69 5.62
C LEU A 201 3.32 -15.89 7.11
N LEU A 202 2.42 -15.50 8.01
CA LEU A 202 2.57 -15.73 9.45
C LEU A 202 2.37 -17.23 9.80
N GLY A 203 1.38 -17.86 9.18
CA GLY A 203 0.97 -19.23 9.50
C GLY A 203 1.98 -20.31 9.17
N VAL A 204 2.84 -20.09 8.15
CA VAL A 204 3.87 -21.06 7.75
C VAL A 204 5.20 -20.88 8.51
N MET A 205 5.31 -19.85 9.33
CA MET A 205 6.55 -19.51 10.02
C MET A 205 6.96 -20.63 10.99
N LEU A 206 8.16 -21.21 10.78
CA LEU A 206 8.75 -22.35 11.49
C LEU A 206 7.87 -23.62 11.57
N ARG A 207 6.92 -23.72 10.66
CA ARG A 207 6.08 -24.90 10.55
C ARG A 207 6.79 -25.98 9.73
N GLN A 208 7.28 -27.01 10.39
CA GLN A 208 8.13 -28.05 9.77
C GLN A 208 7.48 -28.79 8.61
N ASP A 209 6.15 -29.00 8.67
CA ASP A 209 5.38 -29.66 7.59
C ASP A 209 5.32 -28.83 6.30
N THR A 210 5.76 -27.57 6.34
CA THR A 210 5.83 -26.67 5.16
C THR A 210 7.27 -26.53 4.61
N PHE A 211 8.27 -27.08 5.27
CA PHE A 211 9.67 -26.95 4.85
C PHE A 211 9.92 -27.62 3.50
N ASN A 212 10.64 -26.93 2.61
CA ASN A 212 10.97 -27.36 1.24
C ASN A 212 9.74 -27.70 0.39
N ARG A 213 8.58 -27.07 0.70
CA ARG A 213 7.35 -27.25 -0.06
C ARG A 213 6.88 -25.94 -0.69
N ASP A 214 6.07 -26.08 -1.72
CA ASP A 214 5.39 -24.99 -2.38
C ASP A 214 3.86 -25.14 -2.26
N TYR A 215 3.19 -24.05 -2.02
CA TYR A 215 1.74 -23.98 -1.86
C TYR A 215 1.17 -22.85 -2.68
N ASP A 216 0.16 -23.13 -3.50
CA ASP A 216 -0.60 -22.10 -4.17
C ASP A 216 -1.61 -21.52 -3.17
N ILE A 217 -1.58 -20.23 -2.95
CA ILE A 217 -2.49 -19.53 -2.05
C ILE A 217 -3.42 -18.61 -2.84
N ALA A 218 -4.71 -18.80 -2.66
CA ALA A 218 -5.73 -18.05 -3.39
C ALA A 218 -6.99 -17.87 -2.54
N GLY A 219 -7.90 -17.01 -3.00
CA GLY A 219 -9.23 -16.85 -2.40
C GLY A 219 -10.15 -18.01 -2.75
N PRO A 220 -11.40 -17.97 -2.24
CA PRO A 220 -12.33 -19.09 -2.39
C PRO A 220 -12.98 -19.17 -3.79
N GLU A 221 -12.86 -18.13 -4.62
CA GLU A 221 -13.61 -17.98 -5.86
C GLU A 221 -12.69 -18.01 -7.09
N ILE A 222 -13.00 -18.86 -8.07
CA ILE A 222 -12.39 -18.79 -9.40
C ILE A 222 -13.25 -17.86 -10.25
N LEU A 223 -12.64 -16.74 -10.67
CA LEU A 223 -13.28 -15.70 -11.47
C LEU A 223 -12.56 -15.54 -12.81
N ASN A 224 -13.14 -14.81 -13.73
CA ASN A 224 -12.40 -14.22 -14.84
C ASN A 224 -12.25 -12.70 -14.64
N TYR A 225 -11.36 -12.08 -15.37
CA TYR A 225 -11.11 -10.64 -15.23
C TYR A 225 -12.38 -9.79 -15.48
N ARG A 226 -13.24 -10.23 -16.41
CA ARG A 226 -14.52 -9.55 -16.67
C ARG A 226 -15.41 -9.57 -15.43
N HIS A 227 -15.54 -10.70 -14.75
CA HIS A 227 -16.31 -10.82 -13.52
C HIS A 227 -15.70 -9.98 -12.38
N MET A 228 -14.37 -9.95 -12.28
CA MET A 228 -13.69 -9.10 -11.29
C MET A 228 -14.02 -7.62 -11.49
N LEU A 229 -13.94 -7.10 -12.73
CA LEU A 229 -14.29 -5.71 -13.06
C LEU A 229 -15.76 -5.40 -12.72
N LEU A 230 -16.70 -6.29 -13.08
CA LEU A 230 -18.12 -6.09 -12.81
C LEU A 230 -18.44 -6.18 -11.30
N GLN A 231 -17.84 -7.12 -10.58
CA GLN A 231 -18.01 -7.22 -9.13
C GLN A 231 -17.44 -6.00 -8.40
N PHE A 232 -16.28 -5.49 -8.85
CA PHE A 232 -15.73 -4.24 -8.35
C PHE A 232 -16.70 -3.07 -8.58
N ALA A 233 -17.27 -2.97 -9.79
CA ALA A 233 -18.26 -1.94 -10.11
C ALA A 233 -19.47 -1.99 -9.17
N VAL A 234 -19.99 -3.19 -8.88
CA VAL A 234 -21.11 -3.38 -7.93
C VAL A 234 -20.74 -2.87 -6.54
N VAL A 235 -19.57 -3.21 -6.02
CA VAL A 235 -19.11 -2.75 -4.69
C VAL A 235 -18.99 -1.22 -4.64
N ARG A 236 -18.58 -0.58 -5.76
CA ARG A 236 -18.50 0.90 -5.87
C ARG A 236 -19.85 1.57 -6.18
N GLY A 237 -20.92 0.80 -6.39
CA GLY A 237 -22.23 1.35 -6.80
C GLY A 237 -22.20 1.96 -8.20
N LEU A 238 -21.37 1.43 -9.11
CA LEU A 238 -21.20 1.89 -10.47
C LEU A 238 -21.80 0.90 -11.47
N ARG A 239 -22.47 1.41 -12.52
CA ARG A 239 -22.95 0.57 -13.64
C ARG A 239 -21.92 0.62 -14.76
N ARG A 240 -21.46 -0.56 -15.23
CA ARG A 240 -20.42 -0.70 -16.25
C ARG A 240 -20.82 -1.70 -17.32
N TRP A 241 -20.50 -1.40 -18.56
CA TRP A 241 -20.70 -2.29 -19.70
C TRP A 241 -19.34 -2.70 -20.26
N ILE A 242 -19.19 -4.00 -20.54
CA ILE A 242 -17.96 -4.54 -21.11
C ILE A 242 -18.31 -5.22 -22.44
N ILE A 243 -17.80 -4.66 -23.53
CA ILE A 243 -17.94 -5.17 -24.89
C ILE A 243 -16.65 -5.91 -25.23
N THR A 244 -16.76 -7.22 -25.42
CA THR A 244 -15.61 -8.06 -25.78
C THR A 244 -15.41 -8.05 -27.28
N VAL A 245 -14.21 -7.66 -27.75
CA VAL A 245 -13.84 -7.68 -29.16
C VAL A 245 -12.93 -8.88 -29.47
N PRO A 246 -13.08 -9.53 -30.65
CA PRO A 246 -12.37 -10.74 -30.96
C PRO A 246 -10.87 -10.54 -31.19
N VAL A 247 -10.46 -9.36 -31.63
CA VAL A 247 -9.07 -9.08 -32.00
C VAL A 247 -8.57 -7.80 -31.32
N MET A 248 -7.65 -7.98 -30.39
CA MET A 248 -6.85 -6.89 -29.85
C MET A 248 -5.44 -7.44 -29.64
N THR A 249 -4.45 -6.91 -30.36
CA THR A 249 -3.07 -7.39 -30.20
C THR A 249 -2.57 -7.08 -28.79
N PRO A 250 -1.63 -7.88 -28.24
CA PRO A 250 -1.07 -7.61 -26.92
C PRO A 250 -0.46 -6.19 -26.82
N ARG A 251 0.19 -5.72 -27.87
CA ARG A 251 0.72 -4.36 -27.95
C ARG A 251 -0.38 -3.30 -27.80
N LEU A 252 -1.46 -3.44 -28.56
CA LEU A 252 -2.57 -2.49 -28.48
C LEU A 252 -3.25 -2.53 -27.13
N SER A 253 -3.41 -3.72 -26.52
CA SER A 253 -3.92 -3.89 -25.15
C SER A 253 -3.04 -3.22 -24.11
N SER A 254 -1.71 -3.33 -24.25
CA SER A 254 -0.76 -2.70 -23.32
C SER A 254 -0.77 -1.17 -23.44
N TYR A 255 -0.85 -0.63 -24.64
CA TYR A 255 -1.01 0.82 -24.85
C TYR A 255 -2.35 1.32 -24.29
N TRP A 256 -3.43 0.60 -24.55
CA TRP A 256 -4.75 0.94 -24.02
C TRP A 256 -4.74 0.96 -22.47
N LEU A 257 -4.14 -0.06 -21.83
CA LEU A 257 -4.00 -0.12 -20.39
C LEU A 257 -3.13 1.03 -19.86
N TYR A 258 -1.99 1.31 -20.51
CA TYR A 258 -1.11 2.42 -20.17
C TYR A 258 -1.81 3.78 -20.21
N PHE A 259 -2.61 4.06 -21.25
CA PHE A 259 -3.31 5.34 -21.37
C PHE A 259 -4.44 5.51 -20.37
N ILE A 260 -5.08 4.42 -19.97
CA ILE A 260 -6.24 4.50 -19.08
C ILE A 260 -5.85 4.40 -17.62
N THR A 261 -4.82 3.63 -17.30
CA THR A 261 -4.39 3.40 -15.92
C THR A 261 -3.19 4.26 -15.55
N SER A 262 -2.94 4.40 -14.26
CA SER A 262 -1.79 5.15 -13.73
C SER A 262 -0.51 4.30 -13.66
N THR A 263 -0.40 3.30 -14.56
CA THR A 263 0.74 2.37 -14.60
C THR A 263 1.74 2.75 -15.69
N SER A 264 3.00 2.33 -15.53
CA SER A 264 3.99 2.45 -16.61
C SER A 264 3.67 1.48 -17.77
N TYR A 265 4.12 1.79 -18.98
CA TYR A 265 3.92 0.90 -20.13
C TYR A 265 4.54 -0.49 -19.90
N THR A 266 5.74 -0.55 -19.31
CA THR A 266 6.43 -1.81 -18.98
C THR A 266 5.59 -2.69 -18.04
N LEU A 267 5.04 -2.10 -16.99
CA LEU A 267 4.17 -2.81 -16.07
C LEU A 267 2.86 -3.27 -16.75
N ALA A 268 2.25 -2.40 -17.57
CA ALA A 268 1.05 -2.74 -18.32
C ALA A 268 1.30 -3.89 -19.30
N ALA A 269 2.45 -3.91 -20.00
CA ALA A 269 2.82 -4.99 -20.92
C ALA A 269 3.03 -6.33 -20.20
N ASN A 270 3.78 -6.33 -19.10
CA ASN A 270 4.02 -7.54 -18.28
C ASN A 270 2.71 -8.11 -17.70
N LEU A 271 1.80 -7.24 -17.28
CA LEU A 271 0.50 -7.67 -16.77
C LEU A 271 -0.39 -8.25 -17.85
N VAL A 272 -0.48 -7.61 -19.03
CA VAL A 272 -1.26 -8.14 -20.17
C VAL A 272 -0.74 -9.52 -20.60
N ASP A 273 0.58 -9.73 -20.59
CA ASP A 273 1.16 -11.03 -20.91
C ASP A 273 0.81 -12.09 -19.86
N SER A 274 0.80 -11.72 -18.59
CA SER A 274 0.40 -12.61 -17.50
C SER A 274 -1.11 -12.93 -17.50
N MET A 275 -1.94 -12.01 -18.02
CA MET A 275 -3.39 -12.18 -18.08
C MET A 275 -3.90 -13.15 -19.19
N LYS A 276 -3.01 -13.65 -20.05
CA LYS A 276 -3.39 -14.59 -21.12
C LYS A 276 -3.50 -16.04 -20.66
N VAL A 277 -2.95 -16.36 -19.50
CA VAL A 277 -2.86 -17.71 -18.95
C VAL A 277 -3.76 -17.81 -17.72
N ASP A 278 -4.43 -18.95 -17.56
CA ASP A 278 -5.25 -19.23 -16.39
C ASP A 278 -4.39 -19.29 -15.11
N ILE A 279 -4.76 -18.51 -14.11
CA ILE A 279 -4.08 -18.44 -12.81
C ILE A 279 -5.02 -18.97 -11.73
N VAL A 280 -5.07 -20.31 -11.62
CA VAL A 280 -5.93 -21.02 -10.66
C VAL A 280 -5.05 -21.85 -9.74
N ALA A 281 -5.28 -21.76 -8.44
CA ALA A 281 -4.51 -22.47 -7.44
C ALA A 281 -4.73 -23.99 -7.46
N ARG A 282 -3.67 -24.76 -7.31
CA ARG A 282 -3.76 -26.20 -7.05
C ARG A 282 -4.30 -26.43 -5.63
N PRO A 283 -5.28 -27.30 -5.44
CA PRO A 283 -5.76 -27.64 -4.09
C PRO A 283 -4.64 -28.21 -3.22
N ASN A 284 -4.46 -27.69 -2.00
CA ASN A 284 -3.37 -28.12 -1.12
C ASN A 284 -3.71 -28.20 0.37
N GLY A 285 -4.92 -27.80 0.78
CA GLY A 285 -5.36 -27.90 2.19
C GLY A 285 -4.67 -26.98 3.19
N LEU A 286 -3.72 -26.13 2.77
CA LEU A 286 -2.94 -25.27 3.70
C LEU A 286 -3.84 -24.30 4.47
N ALA A 287 -4.84 -23.70 3.83
CA ALA A 287 -5.78 -22.79 4.49
C ALA A 287 -6.48 -23.47 5.68
N THR A 288 -6.98 -24.70 5.47
CA THR A 288 -7.62 -25.51 6.51
C THR A 288 -6.63 -25.87 7.63
N ALA A 289 -5.42 -26.32 7.26
CA ALA A 289 -4.37 -26.67 8.22
C ALA A 289 -3.92 -25.49 9.11
N LEU A 290 -4.02 -24.27 8.60
CA LEU A 290 -3.71 -23.02 9.32
C LEU A 290 -4.95 -22.38 9.98
N GLY A 291 -6.14 -22.92 9.77
CA GLY A 291 -7.40 -22.33 10.27
C GLY A 291 -7.73 -20.96 9.65
N ILE A 292 -7.24 -20.71 8.42
CA ILE A 292 -7.46 -19.45 7.70
C ILE A 292 -8.82 -19.48 7.01
N THR A 293 -9.64 -18.47 7.30
CA THR A 293 -10.90 -18.24 6.59
C THR A 293 -10.65 -17.36 5.38
N LEU A 294 -10.80 -17.92 4.18
CA LEU A 294 -10.59 -17.21 2.94
C LEU A 294 -11.68 -16.16 2.70
N ILE A 295 -11.27 -14.95 2.29
CA ILE A 295 -12.16 -13.81 2.08
C ILE A 295 -12.61 -13.79 0.61
N PRO A 296 -13.95 -13.80 0.34
CA PRO A 296 -14.48 -13.68 -1.02
C PRO A 296 -14.09 -12.36 -1.69
N TYR A 297 -13.98 -12.36 -3.02
CA TYR A 297 -13.48 -11.23 -3.80
C TYR A 297 -14.24 -9.91 -3.52
N LYS A 298 -15.58 -9.94 -3.55
CA LYS A 298 -16.39 -8.74 -3.23
C LYS A 298 -16.06 -8.17 -1.86
N LYS A 299 -15.90 -9.02 -0.86
CA LYS A 299 -15.56 -8.61 0.50
C LYS A 299 -14.13 -8.08 0.58
N ALA A 300 -13.19 -8.69 -0.16
CA ALA A 300 -11.82 -8.19 -0.25
C ALA A 300 -11.76 -6.79 -0.88
N VAL A 301 -12.54 -6.56 -1.94
CA VAL A 301 -12.68 -5.23 -2.57
C VAL A 301 -13.31 -4.23 -1.60
N ALA A 302 -14.39 -4.59 -0.90
CA ALA A 302 -15.02 -3.72 0.08
C ALA A 302 -14.03 -3.32 1.19
N LEU A 303 -13.32 -4.29 1.79
CA LEU A 303 -12.30 -4.03 2.80
C LEU A 303 -11.14 -3.17 2.28
N ALA A 304 -10.73 -3.36 1.01
CA ALA A 304 -9.69 -2.54 0.40
C ALA A 304 -10.14 -1.08 0.21
N LEU A 305 -11.41 -0.87 -0.09
CA LEU A 305 -12.02 0.45 -0.21
C LEU A 305 -12.32 1.06 1.16
N GLU A 306 -12.91 0.30 2.08
CA GLU A 306 -13.18 0.70 3.46
C GLU A 306 -11.91 1.13 4.19
N ARG A 307 -10.77 0.47 3.99
CA ARG A 307 -9.50 0.91 4.58
C ARG A 307 -9.10 2.32 4.10
N ILE A 308 -9.61 2.75 2.98
CA ILE A 308 -9.46 4.11 2.46
C ILE A 308 -10.49 5.04 3.10
N GLU A 309 -11.69 4.53 3.36
CA GLU A 309 -12.79 5.22 4.04
C GLU A 309 -12.65 5.19 5.57
N GLN A 310 -12.00 4.18 6.13
CA GLN A 310 -11.74 4.00 7.58
C GLN A 310 -10.71 4.96 8.16
N GLY A 311 -10.12 5.82 7.34
CA GLY A 311 -9.74 7.11 7.83
C GLY A 311 -10.85 7.81 8.62
N ASN A 312 -12.12 7.47 8.38
CA ASN A 312 -13.29 8.00 9.10
C ASN A 312 -13.63 7.25 10.41
N VAL A 313 -13.10 6.07 10.66
CA VAL A 313 -13.50 5.20 11.80
C VAL A 313 -12.39 5.10 12.87
N ILE A 314 -11.33 5.89 12.74
CA ILE A 314 -10.27 5.95 13.76
C ILE A 314 -10.82 6.38 15.13
N SER A 315 -11.93 7.11 15.20
CA SER A 315 -12.60 7.41 16.46
C SER A 315 -13.21 6.18 17.17
N GLY A 316 -13.67 5.17 16.44
CA GLY A 316 -14.14 3.89 17.02
C GLY A 316 -12.99 2.95 17.40
N TRP A 317 -11.82 3.14 16.81
CA TRP A 317 -10.61 2.40 17.16
C TRP A 317 -9.94 2.96 18.41
N LYS A 318 -10.07 4.25 18.69
CA LYS A 318 -9.56 4.89 19.92
C LYS A 318 -10.09 4.18 21.17
N ASP A 319 -11.37 3.79 21.17
CA ASP A 319 -11.99 3.06 22.28
C ASP A 319 -11.52 1.60 22.38
N SER A 320 -11.14 0.99 21.25
CA SER A 320 -10.62 -0.38 21.18
C SER A 320 -9.13 -0.47 21.50
N PHE A 321 -8.33 0.52 21.10
CA PHE A 321 -6.88 0.56 21.32
C PHE A 321 -6.50 1.12 22.69
N ALA A 322 -7.27 2.06 23.25
CA ALA A 322 -7.07 2.55 24.61
C ALA A 322 -7.19 1.43 25.68
N SER A 323 -7.93 0.37 25.36
CA SER A 323 -8.07 -0.81 26.22
C SER A 323 -6.98 -1.88 26.03
N SER A 324 -6.16 -1.79 24.97
CA SER A 324 -5.19 -2.84 24.60
C SER A 324 -3.71 -2.46 24.76
N GLY A 325 -3.39 -1.23 25.17
CA GLY A 325 -1.99 -0.78 25.35
C GLY A 325 -1.14 -0.80 24.06
N THR A 326 -1.78 -0.68 22.89
CA THR A 326 -1.12 -0.81 21.59
C THR A 326 -0.33 0.45 21.24
N ASP A 327 0.90 0.25 20.83
CA ASP A 327 1.94 1.25 20.57
C ASP A 327 1.52 2.29 19.51
N LEU A 328 1.58 3.57 19.86
CA LEU A 328 1.31 4.74 18.98
C LEU A 328 2.15 4.74 17.69
N ALA A 329 3.30 4.06 17.69
CA ALA A 329 4.17 3.91 16.51
C ALA A 329 3.49 3.18 15.33
N LEU A 330 2.56 2.26 15.61
CA LEU A 330 1.78 1.53 14.60
C LEU A 330 0.76 2.43 13.88
N MET A 331 0.28 3.48 14.54
CA MET A 331 -0.70 4.42 13.98
C MET A 331 -0.08 5.38 12.96
N ASN A 332 1.23 5.66 13.04
CA ASN A 332 1.94 6.56 12.13
C ASN A 332 2.21 5.95 10.74
N SER A 333 1.90 4.67 10.53
CA SER A 333 2.06 3.98 9.23
C SER A 333 0.90 4.21 8.25
N VAL A 334 -0.03 5.13 8.54
CA VAL A 334 -1.12 5.47 7.62
C VAL A 334 -0.54 6.14 6.37
N ASN A 335 -0.53 5.40 5.26
CA ASN A 335 -0.07 5.91 3.98
C ASN A 335 -1.25 6.37 3.13
N VAL A 336 -1.15 7.61 2.63
CA VAL A 336 -2.08 8.13 1.63
C VAL A 336 -1.93 7.32 0.35
N PRO A 337 -3.03 6.89 -0.30
CA PRO A 337 -2.94 6.16 -1.57
C PRO A 337 -2.28 7.04 -2.63
N THR A 338 -1.28 6.50 -3.32
CA THR A 338 -0.55 7.22 -4.39
C THR A 338 -1.05 6.83 -5.78
N TYR A 339 -1.51 5.59 -5.95
CA TYR A 339 -1.93 5.08 -7.25
C TYR A 339 -3.35 5.55 -7.63
N GLY A 340 -3.48 6.13 -8.83
CA GLY A 340 -4.73 6.63 -9.37
C GLY A 340 -5.29 7.84 -8.64
N CYS A 341 -4.47 8.51 -7.86
CA CYS A 341 -4.78 9.75 -7.19
C CYS A 341 -4.19 10.94 -7.95
N PHE A 342 -4.88 12.06 -7.92
CA PHE A 342 -4.31 13.34 -8.28
C PHE A 342 -3.62 13.93 -7.06
N GLN A 343 -2.50 14.62 -7.26
CA GLN A 343 -1.76 15.27 -6.19
C GLN A 343 -1.40 16.70 -6.58
N ASP A 344 -1.53 17.62 -5.62
CA ASP A 344 -0.96 18.96 -5.65
C ASP A 344 0.04 19.05 -4.50
N VAL A 345 1.34 19.02 -4.83
CA VAL A 345 2.44 19.03 -3.86
C VAL A 345 3.12 20.39 -3.91
N ARG A 346 3.26 21.03 -2.74
CA ARG A 346 3.90 22.33 -2.59
C ARG A 346 4.87 22.29 -1.44
N ALA A 347 6.02 22.92 -1.64
CA ALA A 347 7.06 23.00 -0.63
C ALA A 347 7.54 24.46 -0.43
N ARG A 348 7.98 24.77 0.80
CA ARG A 348 8.58 26.05 1.15
C ARG A 348 9.67 25.87 2.19
N ASP A 349 10.79 26.56 1.99
CA ASP A 349 11.89 26.58 2.94
C ASP A 349 11.46 27.21 4.27
N VAL A 350 11.82 26.53 5.37
CA VAL A 350 11.51 26.93 6.76
C VAL A 350 12.71 26.78 7.67
N SER A 351 13.90 26.62 7.09
CA SER A 351 15.14 26.39 7.81
C SER A 351 15.37 27.41 8.92
N GLY A 352 15.66 26.95 10.14
CA GLY A 352 15.84 27.76 11.34
C GLY A 352 14.54 28.28 11.98
N ARG A 353 13.37 27.87 11.48
CA ARG A 353 12.05 28.32 11.97
C ARG A 353 11.05 27.18 12.10
N GLU A 354 11.54 25.97 12.12
CA GLU A 354 10.74 24.74 11.99
C GLU A 354 9.69 24.63 13.09
N ASP A 355 10.05 24.95 14.33
CA ASP A 355 9.15 24.83 15.47
C ASP A 355 8.02 25.86 15.43
N VAL A 356 8.34 27.11 15.05
CA VAL A 356 7.35 28.19 14.93
C VAL A 356 6.37 27.86 13.80
N VAL A 357 6.88 27.44 12.65
CA VAL A 357 6.06 27.05 11.49
C VAL A 357 5.23 25.81 11.82
N TRP A 358 5.82 24.84 12.54
CA TRP A 358 5.09 23.64 12.94
C TRP A 358 3.95 23.94 13.92
N GLN A 359 4.16 24.85 14.87
CA GLN A 359 3.10 25.29 15.76
C GLN A 359 1.94 25.93 14.98
N ARG A 360 2.22 26.72 13.94
CA ARG A 360 1.17 27.28 13.06
C ARG A 360 0.43 26.21 12.28
N VAL A 361 1.10 25.15 11.80
CA VAL A 361 0.43 23.99 11.21
C VAL A 361 -0.48 23.32 12.24
N TRP A 362 -0.02 23.27 13.51
CA TRP A 362 -0.78 22.66 14.59
C TRP A 362 -2.00 23.48 15.01
N ASP A 363 -1.98 24.79 14.78
CA ASP A 363 -3.08 25.71 15.11
C ASP A 363 -4.12 25.87 14.00
N ILE A 364 -4.01 25.13 12.88
CA ILE A 364 -4.96 25.19 11.75
C ILE A 364 -6.38 24.80 12.17
N GLY A 365 -7.38 25.47 11.61
CA GLY A 365 -8.81 25.16 11.79
C GLY A 365 -9.45 25.91 12.97
N GLY A 366 -10.77 25.73 13.13
CA GLY A 366 -11.55 26.41 14.15
C GLY A 366 -11.45 27.93 14.04
N ASP A 367 -11.23 28.61 15.18
CA ASP A 367 -11.17 30.09 15.25
C ASP A 367 -9.97 30.68 14.51
N THR A 368 -8.84 29.95 14.44
CA THR A 368 -7.65 30.35 13.67
C THR A 368 -7.90 30.31 12.17
N GLY A 369 -8.77 29.42 11.72
CA GLY A 369 -9.07 29.20 10.30
C GLY A 369 -7.90 28.57 9.54
N TRP A 370 -7.88 28.79 8.23
CA TRP A 370 -6.93 28.17 7.28
C TRP A 370 -5.85 29.14 6.80
N TYR A 371 -5.61 30.23 7.54
CA TYR A 371 -4.66 31.30 7.29
C TYR A 371 -4.86 32.09 5.98
N TYR A 372 -5.45 31.49 4.95
CA TYR A 372 -5.63 32.16 3.65
C TYR A 372 -6.99 31.85 3.04
N ALA A 373 -7.61 32.86 2.47
CA ALA A 373 -8.91 32.76 1.75
C ALA A 373 -10.01 32.06 2.56
N ASN A 374 -10.13 32.36 3.86
CA ASN A 374 -11.13 31.73 4.77
C ASN A 374 -12.57 31.83 4.24
N TRP A 375 -12.89 32.85 3.45
CA TRP A 375 -14.18 32.97 2.82
C TRP A 375 -14.46 31.88 1.77
N LEU A 376 -13.44 31.39 1.05
CA LEU A 376 -13.58 30.28 0.12
C LEU A 376 -13.81 28.95 0.87
N TRP A 377 -13.14 28.77 2.01
CA TRP A 377 -13.40 27.64 2.89
C TRP A 377 -14.83 27.69 3.44
N ALA A 378 -15.32 28.88 3.83
CA ALA A 378 -16.69 29.08 4.29
C ALA A 378 -17.70 28.79 3.17
N LEU A 379 -17.45 29.29 1.96
CA LEU A 379 -18.28 29.00 0.79
C LEU A 379 -18.30 27.50 0.48
N ARG A 380 -17.15 26.84 0.54
CA ARG A 380 -17.04 25.39 0.35
C ARG A 380 -17.87 24.63 1.39
N GLY A 381 -17.78 25.02 2.66
CA GLY A 381 -18.57 24.44 3.75
C GLY A 381 -20.08 24.64 3.55
N LEU A 382 -20.50 25.81 3.06
CA LEU A 382 -21.89 26.07 2.72
C LEU A 382 -22.40 25.18 1.58
N LEU A 383 -21.61 25.04 0.51
CA LEU A 383 -21.93 24.15 -0.62
C LEU A 383 -22.01 22.69 -0.18
N ASP A 384 -21.11 22.26 0.72
CA ASP A 384 -21.15 20.92 1.29
C ASP A 384 -22.43 20.65 2.09
N LYS A 385 -22.87 21.63 2.91
CA LYS A 385 -24.16 21.54 3.63
C LYS A 385 -25.34 21.43 2.67
N LEU A 386 -25.36 22.23 1.62
CA LEU A 386 -26.43 22.16 0.61
C LEU A 386 -26.47 20.79 -0.08
N ALA A 387 -25.31 20.15 -0.22
CA ALA A 387 -25.20 18.79 -0.72
C ALA A 387 -25.48 17.69 0.35
N GLY A 388 -25.84 18.10 1.58
CA GLY A 388 -26.10 17.19 2.71
C GLY A 388 -24.83 16.62 3.36
N GLY A 389 -23.71 17.32 3.27
CA GLY A 389 -22.45 17.03 3.95
C GLY A 389 -22.32 17.71 5.32
N VAL A 390 -21.15 17.59 5.95
CA VAL A 390 -20.90 18.07 7.33
C VAL A 390 -20.70 19.58 7.44
N GLY A 391 -20.26 20.25 6.38
CA GLY A 391 -19.93 21.68 6.40
C GLY A 391 -18.83 22.06 7.39
N LEU A 392 -18.67 23.37 7.67
CA LEU A 392 -17.70 23.90 8.64
C LEU A 392 -18.13 23.81 10.13
N ASN A 393 -19.26 23.16 10.44
CA ASN A 393 -19.89 23.30 11.75
C ASN A 393 -19.25 22.51 12.89
N ARG A 394 -18.20 21.72 12.64
CA ARG A 394 -17.59 20.92 13.71
C ARG A 394 -16.53 21.69 14.49
N GLY A 395 -15.97 22.75 13.89
CA GLY A 395 -14.89 23.50 14.52
C GLY A 395 -13.69 22.62 14.89
N ARG A 396 -12.99 23.00 15.93
CA ARG A 396 -11.87 22.27 16.52
C ARG A 396 -12.32 21.54 17.79
N THR A 397 -11.93 20.28 17.99
CA THR A 397 -12.29 19.51 19.19
C THR A 397 -11.62 20.09 20.44
N HIS A 398 -10.35 20.52 20.33
CA HIS A 398 -9.61 21.16 21.42
C HIS A 398 -8.86 22.42 20.91
N PRO A 399 -8.85 23.56 21.64
CA PRO A 399 -8.30 24.83 21.15
C PRO A 399 -6.82 24.80 20.79
N HIS A 400 -6.00 24.05 21.54
CA HIS A 400 -4.54 24.11 21.46
C HIS A 400 -3.88 22.77 21.12
N ASP A 401 -4.63 21.68 21.01
CA ASP A 401 -4.06 20.36 20.72
C ASP A 401 -4.85 19.62 19.63
N ILE A 402 -4.18 18.70 18.97
CA ILE A 402 -4.75 17.84 17.94
C ILE A 402 -4.41 16.40 18.26
N GLU A 403 -5.44 15.57 18.33
CA GLU A 403 -5.28 14.14 18.45
C GLU A 403 -5.85 13.40 17.22
N VAL A 404 -5.35 12.19 17.01
CA VAL A 404 -5.89 11.30 15.97
C VAL A 404 -7.38 11.02 16.26
N GLY A 405 -8.21 11.19 15.25
CA GLY A 405 -9.66 11.06 15.36
C GLY A 405 -10.40 12.37 15.63
N ASP A 406 -9.71 13.49 15.89
CA ASP A 406 -10.35 14.79 16.07
C ASP A 406 -10.97 15.31 14.77
N ALA A 407 -12.00 16.13 14.90
CA ALA A 407 -12.56 16.91 13.80
C ALA A 407 -11.88 18.28 13.75
N LEU A 408 -11.42 18.66 12.56
CA LEU A 408 -10.96 20.01 12.21
C LEU A 408 -11.85 20.53 11.08
N ASP A 409 -12.85 21.32 11.43
CA ASP A 409 -13.89 21.77 10.48
C ASP A 409 -14.56 20.57 9.75
N PHE A 410 -14.32 20.40 8.46
CA PHE A 410 -14.80 19.25 7.67
C PHE A 410 -13.72 18.19 7.43
N TRP A 411 -12.60 18.25 8.17
CA TRP A 411 -11.52 17.28 8.10
C TRP A 411 -11.50 16.40 9.35
N ARG A 412 -11.07 15.16 9.16
CA ARG A 412 -10.76 14.21 10.24
C ARG A 412 -9.26 14.04 10.34
N VAL A 413 -8.71 14.16 11.53
CA VAL A 413 -7.28 13.94 11.78
C VAL A 413 -6.97 12.44 11.72
N LEU A 414 -6.13 12.03 10.79
CA LEU A 414 -5.68 10.64 10.64
C LEU A 414 -4.32 10.39 11.30
N VAL A 415 -3.41 11.38 11.22
CA VAL A 415 -2.10 11.35 11.86
C VAL A 415 -1.87 12.70 12.49
N ALA A 416 -1.44 12.70 13.75
CA ALA A 416 -1.05 13.87 14.52
C ALA A 416 0.26 13.54 15.26
N ASP A 417 1.39 13.70 14.57
CA ASP A 417 2.71 13.39 15.12
C ASP A 417 3.55 14.67 15.23
N LYS A 418 3.63 15.21 16.45
CA LYS A 418 4.44 16.41 16.73
C LYS A 418 5.93 16.13 16.58
N ALA A 419 6.41 14.95 16.98
CA ALA A 419 7.82 14.60 16.95
C ALA A 419 8.32 14.38 15.53
N ALA A 420 7.56 13.64 14.71
CA ALA A 420 7.85 13.44 13.28
C ALA A 420 7.41 14.63 12.42
N ARG A 421 6.85 15.69 13.00
CA ARG A 421 6.30 16.87 12.30
C ARG A 421 5.42 16.46 11.11
N ARG A 422 4.40 15.61 11.40
CA ARG A 422 3.46 15.08 10.42
C ARG A 422 2.03 15.27 10.87
N LEU A 423 1.22 15.96 10.07
CA LEU A 423 -0.23 16.11 10.24
C LEU A 423 -0.90 15.62 8.97
N LEU A 424 -1.78 14.62 9.08
CA LEU A 424 -2.56 14.08 7.96
C LEU A 424 -4.05 14.18 8.25
N LEU A 425 -4.77 14.81 7.34
CA LEU A 425 -6.19 15.09 7.42
C LEU A 425 -6.94 14.34 6.30
N PHE A 426 -8.14 13.87 6.60
CA PHE A 426 -9.07 13.27 5.64
C PHE A 426 -10.33 14.11 5.53
N ALA A 427 -10.81 14.34 4.30
CA ALA A 427 -12.00 15.13 4.06
C ALA A 427 -13.27 14.32 4.30
N GLU A 428 -14.11 14.76 5.25
CA GLU A 428 -15.44 14.21 5.52
C GLU A 428 -16.56 14.90 4.73
N MET A 429 -16.22 15.93 3.96
CA MET A 429 -17.17 16.60 3.08
C MET A 429 -17.63 15.67 1.94
N ARG A 430 -18.82 15.92 1.40
CA ARG A 430 -19.33 15.19 0.23
C ARG A 430 -18.56 15.55 -1.01
N LEU A 431 -17.68 14.66 -1.42
CA LEU A 431 -16.86 14.76 -2.61
C LEU A 431 -17.23 13.66 -3.61
N PRO A 432 -17.06 13.87 -4.91
CA PRO A 432 -17.13 12.78 -5.89
C PRO A 432 -15.81 12.00 -5.90
N GLY A 433 -15.31 11.62 -4.72
CA GLY A 433 -14.05 10.96 -4.46
C GLY A 433 -13.64 11.08 -2.99
N GLU A 434 -12.39 10.81 -2.71
CA GLU A 434 -11.78 10.89 -1.39
C GLU A 434 -10.62 11.90 -1.44
N ALA A 435 -10.44 12.69 -0.37
CA ALA A 435 -9.39 13.70 -0.34
C ALA A 435 -8.61 13.67 0.98
N TRP A 436 -7.32 13.89 0.87
CA TRP A 436 -6.39 14.02 1.99
C TRP A 436 -5.61 15.31 1.87
N LEU A 437 -5.27 15.89 3.01
CA LEU A 437 -4.38 17.02 3.11
C LEU A 437 -3.30 16.69 4.14
N GLU A 438 -2.05 16.68 3.71
CA GLU A 438 -0.90 16.35 4.54
C GLU A 438 0.05 17.53 4.65
N PHE A 439 0.53 17.77 5.88
CA PHE A 439 1.62 18.69 6.17
C PHE A 439 2.77 17.91 6.79
N ARG A 440 3.98 18.14 6.28
CA ARG A 440 5.22 17.53 6.81
C ARG A 440 6.35 18.53 6.76
N ILE A 441 7.23 18.52 7.77
CA ILE A 441 8.55 19.15 7.66
C ILE A 441 9.55 18.04 7.31
N VAL A 442 10.27 18.22 6.21
CA VAL A 442 11.22 17.23 5.69
C VAL A 442 12.58 17.88 5.41
N PRO A 443 13.69 17.13 5.57
CA PRO A 443 15.02 17.61 5.16
C PRO A 443 15.03 17.87 3.64
N ALA A 444 15.66 18.98 3.23
CA ALA A 444 15.84 19.34 1.83
C ALA A 444 17.16 20.09 1.65
N GLY A 445 18.14 19.49 0.98
CA GLY A 445 19.50 20.04 0.88
C GLY A 445 20.12 20.27 2.27
N ASN A 446 20.62 21.47 2.52
CA ASN A 446 21.21 21.85 3.81
C ASN A 446 20.18 22.42 4.81
N GLY A 447 18.89 22.33 4.53
CA GLY A 447 17.84 22.92 5.37
C GLY A 447 16.62 22.04 5.51
N GLN A 448 15.51 22.65 5.94
CA GLN A 448 14.22 21.97 6.09
C GLN A 448 13.11 22.67 5.30
N GLN A 449 12.17 21.88 4.78
CA GLN A 449 11.04 22.40 4.02
C GLN A 449 9.73 21.93 4.64
N LEU A 450 8.76 22.84 4.73
CA LEU A 450 7.35 22.50 4.92
C LEU A 450 6.77 22.04 3.59
N VAL A 451 6.34 20.79 3.52
CA VAL A 451 5.67 20.20 2.37
C VAL A 451 4.20 20.04 2.70
N GLN A 452 3.35 20.60 1.84
CA GLN A 452 1.90 20.45 1.84
C GLN A 452 1.51 19.59 0.65
N THR A 453 0.82 18.47 0.88
CA THR A 453 0.33 17.57 -0.17
C THR A 453 -1.17 17.45 -0.09
N ALA A 454 -1.88 17.89 -1.11
CA ALA A 454 -3.30 17.61 -1.29
C ALA A 454 -3.44 16.42 -2.25
N THR A 455 -4.00 15.32 -1.77
CA THR A 455 -4.24 14.11 -2.58
C THR A 455 -5.74 13.93 -2.77
N PHE A 456 -6.16 13.67 -3.99
CA PHE A 456 -7.55 13.39 -4.33
C PHE A 456 -7.67 12.10 -5.13
N ARG A 457 -8.50 11.19 -4.66
CA ARG A 457 -8.87 9.95 -5.33
C ARG A 457 -10.26 10.09 -5.94
N PRO A 458 -10.36 10.29 -7.26
CA PRO A 458 -11.64 10.54 -7.92
C PRO A 458 -12.51 9.28 -7.91
N ARG A 459 -13.84 9.47 -7.79
CA ARG A 459 -14.85 8.45 -7.98
C ARG A 459 -15.49 8.60 -9.36
N GLY A 460 -15.06 7.79 -10.31
CA GLY A 460 -15.56 7.82 -11.68
C GLY A 460 -15.21 9.13 -12.43
N VAL A 461 -15.91 9.36 -13.54
CA VAL A 461 -15.69 10.52 -14.42
C VAL A 461 -16.00 11.84 -13.71
N TYR A 462 -17.07 11.89 -12.93
CA TYR A 462 -17.46 13.10 -12.20
C TYR A 462 -16.38 13.56 -11.21
N GLY A 463 -15.72 12.62 -10.52
CA GLY A 463 -14.61 12.95 -9.65
C GLY A 463 -13.44 13.58 -10.39
N ARG A 464 -13.16 13.14 -11.61
CA ARG A 464 -12.11 13.72 -12.45
C ARG A 464 -12.46 15.12 -12.93
N LEU A 465 -13.67 15.30 -13.43
CA LEU A 465 -14.18 16.63 -13.83
C LEU A 465 -14.15 17.60 -12.65
N TYR A 466 -14.55 17.14 -11.47
CA TYR A 466 -14.44 17.91 -10.23
C TYR A 466 -13.00 18.35 -9.96
N TRP A 467 -12.01 17.44 -10.02
CA TRP A 467 -10.62 17.79 -9.77
C TRP A 467 -10.12 18.88 -10.72
N TYR A 468 -10.36 18.73 -12.03
CA TYR A 468 -9.96 19.74 -13.00
C TYR A 468 -10.68 21.06 -12.82
N GLY A 469 -11.94 21.04 -12.39
CA GLY A 469 -12.70 22.24 -12.06
C GLY A 469 -12.19 22.99 -10.82
N VAL A 470 -11.68 22.27 -9.81
CA VAL A 470 -11.17 22.89 -8.57
C VAL A 470 -9.66 23.19 -8.62
N LEU A 471 -8.92 22.62 -9.57
CA LEU A 471 -7.46 22.77 -9.68
C LEU A 471 -6.99 24.24 -9.73
N PRO A 472 -7.65 25.17 -10.45
CA PRO A 472 -7.28 26.59 -10.43
C PRO A 472 -7.41 27.21 -9.02
N PHE A 473 -8.42 26.80 -8.26
CA PHE A 473 -8.63 27.28 -6.88
C PHE A 473 -7.57 26.70 -5.93
N HIS A 474 -7.13 25.46 -6.14
CA HIS A 474 -6.00 24.87 -5.42
C HIS A 474 -4.74 25.72 -5.60
N GLY A 475 -4.47 26.15 -6.84
CA GLY A 475 -3.35 27.02 -7.16
C GLY A 475 -3.32 28.30 -6.32
N PHE A 476 -4.47 28.91 -6.12
CA PHE A 476 -4.62 30.14 -5.35
C PHE A 476 -4.60 29.87 -3.83
N ILE A 477 -5.46 28.96 -3.35
CA ILE A 477 -5.69 28.70 -1.92
C ILE A 477 -4.43 28.11 -1.27
N PHE A 478 -3.90 27.00 -1.80
CA PHE A 478 -2.81 26.27 -1.17
C PHE A 478 -1.48 27.01 -1.25
N LYS A 479 -1.22 27.74 -2.35
CA LYS A 479 -0.04 28.62 -2.43
C LYS A 479 -0.10 29.74 -1.41
N GLY A 480 -1.27 30.35 -1.25
CA GLY A 480 -1.51 31.41 -0.25
C GLY A 480 -1.39 30.87 1.17
N MET A 481 -2.04 29.74 1.47
CA MET A 481 -2.00 29.07 2.78
C MET A 481 -0.58 28.69 3.19
N LEU A 482 0.17 28.02 2.31
CA LEU A 482 1.56 27.62 2.59
C LEU A 482 2.46 28.84 2.83
N ARG A 483 2.22 29.95 2.08
CA ARG A 483 2.94 31.21 2.27
C ARG A 483 2.66 31.80 3.66
N GLU A 484 1.39 31.89 4.05
CA GLU A 484 1.03 32.48 5.34
C GLU A 484 1.42 31.59 6.52
N VAL A 485 1.31 30.28 6.42
CA VAL A 485 1.78 29.33 7.44
C VAL A 485 3.30 29.45 7.65
N ALA A 486 4.07 29.59 6.57
CA ALA A 486 5.52 29.73 6.63
C ALA A 486 5.99 31.18 6.90
N ARG A 487 5.07 32.16 7.02
CA ARG A 487 5.40 33.56 7.29
C ARG A 487 5.70 33.73 8.78
N THR A 488 6.84 34.32 9.08
CA THR A 488 7.18 34.85 10.42
C THR A 488 6.92 36.34 10.43
N PHE A 489 6.35 36.84 11.49
CA PHE A 489 6.28 38.25 11.77
C PHE A 489 7.60 38.70 12.43
#